data_73169a2944214cba66efd1192df2de53
#
_entry.id   73169a2944214cba66efd1192df2de53
#
_cell.length_a   1.000
_cell.length_b   1.000
_cell.length_c   1.000
_cell.angle_alpha   90.00
_cell.angle_beta   90.00
_cell.angle_gamma   90.00
#
_symmetry.space_group_name_H-M   'P 1'
#
loop_
_entity.id
_entity.type
_entity.pdbx_description
1 polymer ?
#
loop_
_entity_poly.entity_id
_entity_poly.type
_entity_poly.pdbx_seq_one_letter_code
_entity_poly.pdbx_strand_id
1 'polypeptide(L)'
;MINVNDFKTGMTISYEGNLYQVLEFQHVKPGKGAAIVKAKLKNLRTGSIVEQTFNSGIKVPSAHVEKIKMQYLYESNGMYTFMNMNTYEQVELAKSQMEYESKFLKEGLEVLIFFYESEMLGIELPEKIDYRIVATEPAVKGNTATNATKDATIETGMLVRVPLFIEQDEEIIVSTKDGKYVSRK
;
A
#
# COMPACT_ATOMS: atom_id res chain seq x y z
N MET A 1 -6.38 20.75 -15.95
CA MET A 1 -5.78 19.89 -16.98
C MET A 1 -4.26 19.91 -16.87
N ILE A 2 -3.63 18.75 -16.97
CA ILE A 2 -2.17 18.57 -16.89
C ILE A 2 -1.68 18.16 -18.29
N ASN A 3 -0.62 18.81 -18.78
CA ASN A 3 0.06 18.36 -19.98
C ASN A 3 0.87 17.08 -19.65
N VAL A 4 0.78 16.06 -20.49
CA VAL A 4 1.51 14.80 -20.28
C VAL A 4 3.03 14.98 -20.20
N ASN A 5 3.55 16.04 -20.81
CA ASN A 5 4.96 16.39 -20.72
C ASN A 5 5.38 16.85 -19.31
N ASP A 6 4.42 17.24 -18.48
CA ASP A 6 4.64 17.74 -17.13
C ASP A 6 4.38 16.65 -16.06
N PHE A 7 4.21 15.40 -16.45
CA PHE A 7 3.99 14.30 -15.51
C PHE A 7 5.10 14.22 -14.48
N LYS A 8 4.70 13.94 -13.26
CA LYS A 8 5.59 13.61 -12.12
C LYS A 8 5.07 12.37 -11.43
N THR A 9 5.97 11.59 -10.89
CA THR A 9 5.62 10.42 -10.09
C THR A 9 4.75 10.84 -8.91
N GLY A 10 3.64 10.13 -8.70
CA GLY A 10 2.68 10.42 -7.65
C GLY A 10 1.50 11.31 -8.08
N MET A 11 1.57 11.94 -9.25
CA MET A 11 0.43 12.71 -9.77
C MET A 11 -0.77 11.83 -10.00
N THR A 12 -1.96 12.37 -9.76
CA THR A 12 -3.23 11.70 -10.02
C THR A 12 -3.96 12.37 -11.17
N ILE A 13 -4.37 11.57 -12.15
CA ILE A 13 -5.07 11.99 -13.34
C ILE A 13 -6.38 11.23 -13.54
N SER A 14 -7.31 11.85 -14.25
CA SER A 14 -8.50 11.20 -14.77
C SER A 14 -8.29 10.89 -16.23
N TYR A 15 -8.48 9.65 -16.63
CA TYR A 15 -8.31 9.23 -18.01
C TYR A 15 -9.29 8.11 -18.34
N GLU A 16 -10.08 8.30 -19.41
CA GLU A 16 -11.10 7.33 -19.86
C GLU A 16 -12.03 6.83 -18.74
N GLY A 17 -12.48 7.74 -17.88
CA GLY A 17 -13.40 7.42 -16.79
C GLY A 17 -12.76 6.75 -15.56
N ASN A 18 -11.46 6.57 -15.57
CA ASN A 18 -10.71 5.98 -14.46
C ASN A 18 -9.81 6.99 -13.77
N LEU A 19 -9.46 6.70 -12.53
CA LEU A 19 -8.48 7.47 -11.77
C LEU A 19 -7.16 6.70 -11.74
N TYR A 20 -6.08 7.38 -12.15
CA TYR A 20 -4.76 6.79 -12.21
C TYR A 20 -3.74 7.62 -11.45
N GLN A 21 -2.85 6.93 -10.76
CA GLN A 21 -1.63 7.53 -10.23
C GLN A 21 -0.47 7.23 -11.17
N VAL A 22 0.30 8.25 -11.52
CA VAL A 22 1.50 8.11 -12.33
C VAL A 22 2.60 7.48 -11.48
N LEU A 23 3.03 6.27 -11.82
CA LEU A 23 4.12 5.57 -11.13
C LEU A 23 5.47 5.90 -11.77
N GLU A 24 5.53 5.81 -13.09
CA GLU A 24 6.74 6.06 -13.88
C GLU A 24 6.32 6.69 -15.20
N PHE A 25 7.21 7.45 -15.80
CA PHE A 25 6.98 8.02 -17.12
C PHE A 25 8.32 8.17 -17.86
N GLN A 26 8.24 8.14 -19.19
CA GLN A 26 9.40 8.30 -20.06
C GLN A 26 9.03 9.13 -21.28
N HIS A 27 9.83 10.16 -21.53
CA HIS A 27 9.73 10.93 -22.76
C HIS A 27 10.53 10.24 -23.86
N VAL A 28 9.89 9.92 -24.97
CA VAL A 28 10.51 9.24 -26.11
C VAL A 28 10.39 10.13 -27.36
N LYS A 29 11.53 10.42 -27.97
CA LYS A 29 11.60 11.09 -29.26
C LYS A 29 12.12 10.08 -30.29
N PRO A 30 11.21 9.40 -31.01
CA PRO A 30 11.66 8.47 -32.06
C PRO A 30 12.34 9.23 -33.19
N GLY A 31 13.30 8.60 -33.88
CA GLY A 31 13.99 9.20 -35.03
C GLY A 31 13.07 9.49 -36.19
N LYS A 32 11.92 8.84 -36.28
CA LYS A 32 10.82 9.11 -37.21
C LYS A 32 9.52 9.11 -36.45
N GLY A 33 8.70 10.15 -36.57
CA GLY A 33 7.41 10.30 -35.93
C GLY A 33 7.38 11.33 -34.83
N ALA A 34 6.20 11.52 -34.23
CA ALA A 34 5.97 12.48 -33.18
C ALA A 34 6.56 12.00 -31.85
N ALA A 35 6.96 12.93 -30.96
CA ALA A 35 7.36 12.64 -29.61
C ALA A 35 6.19 12.07 -28.82
N ILE A 36 6.47 11.12 -27.94
CA ILE A 36 5.48 10.46 -27.09
C ILE A 36 5.92 10.44 -25.62
N VAL A 37 4.95 10.25 -24.74
CA VAL A 37 5.19 10.00 -23.31
C VAL A 37 4.60 8.63 -22.98
N LYS A 38 5.45 7.73 -22.55
CA LYS A 38 5.02 6.43 -22.01
C LYS A 38 4.88 6.57 -20.52
N ALA A 39 3.72 6.22 -19.98
CA ALA A 39 3.45 6.29 -18.56
C ALA A 39 2.98 4.96 -18.00
N LYS A 40 3.48 4.60 -16.85
CA LYS A 40 3.02 3.47 -16.07
C LYS A 40 2.05 4.01 -15.03
N LEU A 41 0.80 3.56 -15.11
CA LEU A 41 -0.30 4.10 -14.36
C LEU A 41 -0.92 3.04 -13.46
N LYS A 42 -1.17 3.38 -12.21
CA LYS A 42 -1.91 2.52 -11.27
C LYS A 42 -3.35 3.01 -11.20
N ASN A 43 -4.28 2.12 -11.52
CA ASN A 43 -5.71 2.39 -11.32
C ASN A 43 -6.02 2.43 -9.82
N LEU A 44 -6.48 3.56 -9.33
CA LEU A 44 -6.71 3.77 -7.90
C LEU A 44 -7.97 3.05 -7.37
N ARG A 45 -8.86 2.61 -8.25
CA ARG A 45 -10.05 1.83 -7.86
C ARG A 45 -9.79 0.33 -7.85
N THR A 46 -9.06 -0.18 -8.83
CA THR A 46 -8.82 -1.62 -9.00
C THR A 46 -7.45 -2.08 -8.53
N GLY A 47 -6.49 -1.15 -8.38
CA GLY A 47 -5.10 -1.47 -8.07
C GLY A 47 -4.28 -1.98 -9.24
N SER A 48 -4.89 -2.18 -10.41
CA SER A 48 -4.19 -2.69 -11.59
C SER A 48 -3.21 -1.65 -12.15
N ILE A 49 -2.11 -2.15 -12.70
CA ILE A 49 -1.08 -1.32 -13.31
C ILE A 49 -1.15 -1.51 -14.82
N VAL A 50 -1.24 -0.40 -15.55
CA VAL A 50 -1.28 -0.39 -17.01
C VAL A 50 -0.20 0.54 -17.57
N GLU A 51 0.26 0.26 -18.76
CA GLU A 51 1.12 1.17 -19.52
C GLU A 51 0.28 1.90 -20.56
N GLN A 52 0.41 3.21 -20.59
CA GLN A 52 -0.31 4.06 -21.52
C GLN A 52 0.68 4.97 -22.26
N THR A 53 0.50 5.05 -23.58
CA THR A 53 1.29 5.93 -24.43
C THR A 53 0.44 7.12 -24.85
N PHE A 54 0.97 8.31 -24.60
CA PHE A 54 0.34 9.58 -24.97
C PHE A 54 1.19 10.28 -26.02
N ASN A 55 0.53 10.95 -26.97
CA ASN A 55 1.25 11.89 -27.83
C ASN A 55 1.70 13.09 -26.99
N SER A 56 2.92 13.53 -27.24
CA SER A 56 3.48 14.72 -26.57
C SER A 56 2.55 15.93 -26.71
N GLY A 57 2.36 16.66 -25.63
CA GLY A 57 1.51 17.86 -25.62
C GLY A 57 0.03 17.63 -25.36
N ILE A 58 -0.44 16.38 -25.29
CA ILE A 58 -1.82 16.08 -24.89
C ILE A 58 -2.04 16.52 -23.44
N LYS A 59 -3.22 17.05 -23.18
CA LYS A 59 -3.67 17.42 -21.83
C LYS A 59 -4.68 16.41 -21.31
N VAL A 60 -4.51 16.01 -20.06
CA VAL A 60 -5.45 15.14 -19.35
C VAL A 60 -5.96 15.84 -18.09
N PRO A 61 -7.21 15.60 -17.66
CA PRO A 61 -7.70 16.17 -16.40
C PRO A 61 -6.87 15.70 -15.22
N SER A 62 -6.51 16.63 -14.34
CA SER A 62 -5.97 16.28 -13.03
C SER A 62 -7.09 15.83 -12.12
N ALA A 63 -6.81 14.93 -11.21
CA ALA A 63 -7.72 14.50 -10.16
C ALA A 63 -7.11 14.84 -8.80
N HIS A 64 -7.88 15.50 -7.94
CA HIS A 64 -7.43 15.80 -6.58
C HIS A 64 -7.87 14.68 -5.66
N VAL A 65 -6.90 13.92 -5.16
CA VAL A 65 -7.12 12.85 -4.17
C VAL A 65 -6.63 13.35 -2.83
N GLU A 66 -7.54 13.40 -1.86
CA GLU A 66 -7.21 13.76 -0.49
C GLU A 66 -6.72 12.54 0.27
N LYS A 67 -5.69 12.73 1.09
CA LYS A 67 -5.18 11.72 2.02
C LYS A 67 -5.55 12.17 3.42
N ILE A 68 -6.38 11.41 4.10
CA ILE A 68 -6.83 11.73 5.46
C ILE A 68 -6.30 10.66 6.42
N LYS A 69 -5.64 11.13 7.47
CA LYS A 69 -5.13 10.27 8.53
C LYS A 69 -6.27 9.78 9.40
N MET A 70 -6.42 8.47 9.50
CA MET A 70 -7.45 7.83 10.32
C MET A 70 -6.86 6.70 11.15
N GLN A 71 -7.54 6.38 12.24
CA GLN A 71 -7.15 5.30 13.13
C GLN A 71 -8.03 4.09 12.89
N TYR A 72 -7.42 2.91 12.71
CA TYR A 72 -8.15 1.66 12.63
C TYR A 72 -8.74 1.30 13.98
N LEU A 73 -10.01 0.96 14.03
CA LEU A 73 -10.71 0.60 15.25
C LEU A 73 -10.93 -0.91 15.36
N TYR A 74 -11.72 -1.48 14.47
CA TYR A 74 -12.08 -2.90 14.52
C TYR A 74 -12.59 -3.41 13.17
N GLU A 75 -12.68 -4.73 13.06
CA GLU A 75 -13.28 -5.43 11.92
C GLU A 75 -14.56 -6.12 12.39
N SER A 76 -15.59 -6.08 11.56
CA SER A 76 -16.85 -6.80 11.77
C SER A 76 -17.43 -7.23 10.42
N ASN A 77 -17.68 -8.52 10.27
CA ASN A 77 -18.28 -9.09 9.05
C ASN A 77 -17.62 -8.69 7.74
N GLY A 78 -16.28 -8.62 7.72
CA GLY A 78 -15.51 -8.22 6.55
C GLY A 78 -15.46 -6.72 6.30
N MET A 79 -16.00 -5.92 7.20
CA MET A 79 -15.95 -4.45 7.16
C MET A 79 -14.97 -3.93 8.22
N TYR A 80 -14.05 -3.10 7.79
CA TYR A 80 -13.01 -2.50 8.64
C TYR A 80 -13.40 -1.05 8.93
N THR A 81 -13.48 -0.69 10.21
CA THR A 81 -13.90 0.63 10.67
C THR A 81 -12.70 1.48 11.04
N PHE A 82 -12.67 2.69 10.51
CA PHE A 82 -11.63 3.69 10.75
C PHE A 82 -12.28 4.97 11.27
N MET A 83 -11.56 5.70 12.10
CA MET A 83 -12.04 6.96 12.67
C MET A 83 -11.06 8.10 12.41
N ASN A 84 -11.59 9.23 11.92
CA ASN A 84 -10.84 10.47 11.86
C ASN A 84 -10.64 11.00 13.28
N MET A 85 -9.39 11.11 13.72
CA MET A 85 -9.07 11.53 15.08
C MET A 85 -9.39 12.99 15.37
N ASN A 86 -9.59 13.81 14.35
CA ASN A 86 -9.93 15.22 14.51
C ASN A 86 -11.45 15.46 14.56
N THR A 87 -12.20 14.78 13.69
CA THR A 87 -13.65 14.98 13.55
C THR A 87 -14.47 13.90 14.22
N TYR A 88 -13.84 12.77 14.60
CA TYR A 88 -14.48 11.56 15.14
C TYR A 88 -15.46 10.88 14.16
N GLU A 89 -15.46 11.29 12.91
CA GLU A 89 -16.21 10.59 11.87
C GLU A 89 -15.64 9.22 11.62
N GLN A 90 -16.52 8.24 11.51
CA GLN A 90 -16.16 6.86 11.21
C GLN A 90 -16.48 6.52 9.76
N VAL A 91 -15.60 5.77 9.13
CA VAL A 91 -15.80 5.25 7.78
C VAL A 91 -15.53 3.74 7.78
N GLU A 92 -16.17 3.02 6.87
CA GLU A 92 -16.00 1.59 6.73
C GLU A 92 -15.45 1.26 5.34
N LEU A 93 -14.47 0.37 5.28
CA LEU A 93 -13.93 -0.19 4.05
C LEU A 93 -14.12 -1.70 4.03
N ALA A 94 -14.56 -2.24 2.89
CA ALA A 94 -14.68 -3.68 2.73
C ALA A 94 -13.30 -4.32 2.56
N LYS A 95 -13.13 -5.54 3.05
CA LYS A 95 -11.89 -6.31 2.90
C LYS A 95 -11.46 -6.42 1.43
N SER A 96 -12.43 -6.54 0.51
CA SER A 96 -12.16 -6.62 -0.94
C SER A 96 -11.43 -5.40 -1.51
N GLN A 97 -11.53 -4.24 -0.87
CA GLN A 97 -10.86 -3.01 -1.29
C GLN A 97 -9.43 -2.92 -0.77
N MET A 98 -9.04 -3.75 0.18
CA MET A 98 -7.74 -3.70 0.84
C MET A 98 -7.27 -5.08 1.33
N GLU A 99 -7.34 -6.09 0.47
CA GLU A 99 -6.99 -7.47 0.84
C GLU A 99 -5.56 -7.61 1.38
N TYR A 100 -4.61 -6.94 0.74
CA TYR A 100 -3.22 -6.96 1.19
C TYR A 100 -3.05 -6.19 2.51
N GLU A 101 -3.57 -4.97 2.57
CA GLU A 101 -3.41 -4.07 3.70
C GLU A 101 -4.12 -4.58 4.96
N SER A 102 -5.22 -5.32 4.79
CA SER A 102 -6.00 -5.84 5.92
C SER A 102 -5.19 -6.75 6.85
N LYS A 103 -4.17 -7.44 6.32
CA LYS A 103 -3.31 -8.34 7.08
C LYS A 103 -2.42 -7.61 8.08
N PHE A 104 -2.21 -6.32 7.88
CA PHE A 104 -1.33 -5.48 8.73
C PHE A 104 -2.09 -4.68 9.78
N LEU A 105 -3.42 -4.61 9.68
CA LEU A 105 -4.22 -3.78 10.57
C LEU A 105 -4.29 -4.34 11.97
N LYS A 106 -3.89 -3.54 12.94
CA LYS A 106 -4.06 -3.82 14.37
C LYS A 106 -4.78 -2.64 15.02
N GLU A 107 -5.51 -2.89 16.08
CA GLU A 107 -6.27 -1.86 16.79
C GLU A 107 -5.38 -0.65 17.15
N GLY A 108 -5.87 0.53 16.82
CA GLY A 108 -5.17 1.78 17.08
C GLY A 108 -4.16 2.18 16.02
N LEU A 109 -3.94 1.37 14.99
CA LEU A 109 -3.00 1.71 13.92
C LEU A 109 -3.49 2.93 13.13
N GLU A 110 -2.62 3.91 12.95
CA GLU A 110 -2.89 5.06 12.09
C GLU A 110 -2.53 4.76 10.65
N VAL A 111 -3.44 5.05 9.73
CA VAL A 111 -3.29 4.86 8.29
C VAL A 111 -3.73 6.11 7.55
N LEU A 112 -3.36 6.23 6.28
CA LEU A 112 -3.89 7.26 5.40
C LEU A 112 -4.98 6.65 4.53
N ILE A 113 -6.15 7.28 4.47
CA ILE A 113 -7.24 6.87 3.58
C ILE A 113 -7.35 7.87 2.44
N PHE A 114 -7.44 7.35 1.22
CA PHE A 114 -7.56 8.15 0.01
C PHE A 114 -9.01 8.41 -0.33
N PHE A 115 -9.35 9.68 -0.54
CA PHE A 115 -10.68 10.10 -0.96
C PHE A 115 -10.58 10.87 -2.28
N TYR A 116 -11.45 10.54 -3.21
CA TYR A 116 -11.72 11.33 -4.39
C TYR A 116 -13.18 11.79 -4.31
N GLU A 117 -13.38 13.10 -4.13
CA GLU A 117 -14.67 13.66 -3.76
C GLU A 117 -15.19 12.98 -2.48
N SER A 118 -16.28 12.23 -2.54
CA SER A 118 -16.80 11.46 -1.39
C SER A 118 -16.48 9.96 -1.46
N GLU A 119 -15.75 9.53 -2.49
CA GLU A 119 -15.42 8.13 -2.73
C GLU A 119 -14.13 7.73 -2.02
N MET A 120 -14.18 6.67 -1.21
CA MET A 120 -12.99 6.06 -0.62
C MET A 120 -12.32 5.14 -1.64
N LEU A 121 -11.05 5.39 -1.95
CA LEU A 121 -10.31 4.63 -2.96
C LEU A 121 -9.49 3.50 -2.36
N GLY A 122 -9.01 3.65 -1.13
CA GLY A 122 -8.16 2.67 -0.47
C GLY A 122 -7.39 3.29 0.68
N ILE A 123 -6.42 2.53 1.19
CA ILE A 123 -5.59 2.94 2.31
C ILE A 123 -4.10 2.85 1.97
N GLU A 124 -3.30 3.64 2.68
CA GLU A 124 -1.85 3.55 2.67
C GLU A 124 -1.37 3.27 4.10
N LEU A 125 -0.62 2.20 4.26
CA LEU A 125 -0.04 1.79 5.54
C LEU A 125 1.25 2.58 5.84
N PRO A 126 1.65 2.72 7.11
CA PRO A 126 3.01 3.10 7.44
C PRO A 126 4.00 2.12 6.78
N GLU A 127 5.19 2.57 6.44
CA GLU A 127 6.21 1.72 5.80
C GLU A 127 6.64 0.57 6.69
N LYS A 128 6.68 0.79 7.99
CA LYS A 128 7.07 -0.19 9.00
C LYS A 128 6.11 -0.15 10.17
N ILE A 129 5.76 -1.32 10.66
CA ILE A 129 4.85 -1.46 11.80
C ILE A 129 5.47 -2.46 12.77
N ASP A 130 5.39 -2.18 14.06
CA ASP A 130 5.81 -3.11 15.10
C ASP A 130 4.66 -4.06 15.45
N TYR A 131 5.01 -5.32 15.65
CA TYR A 131 4.07 -6.37 16.03
C TYR A 131 4.65 -7.29 17.08
N ARG A 132 3.78 -7.79 17.96
CA ARG A 132 4.13 -8.82 18.90
C ARG A 132 3.99 -10.21 18.27
N ILE A 133 4.94 -11.09 18.54
CA ILE A 133 4.89 -12.50 18.14
C ILE A 133 3.95 -13.23 19.09
N VAL A 134 2.87 -13.83 18.57
CA VAL A 134 1.91 -14.59 19.37
C VAL A 134 2.18 -16.10 19.34
N ALA A 135 2.84 -16.59 18.29
CA ALA A 135 3.26 -17.98 18.18
C ALA A 135 4.48 -18.09 17.27
N THR A 136 5.37 -19.02 17.57
CA THR A 136 6.53 -19.28 16.73
C THR A 136 6.92 -20.76 16.83
N GLU A 137 7.54 -21.27 15.77
CA GLU A 137 8.09 -22.60 15.75
C GLU A 137 9.35 -22.70 16.61
N PRO A 138 9.62 -23.86 17.24
CA PRO A 138 10.89 -24.07 17.92
C PRO A 138 12.06 -23.95 16.95
N ALA A 139 13.16 -23.35 17.43
CA ALA A 139 14.39 -23.33 16.65
C ALA A 139 14.94 -24.75 16.56
N VAL A 140 14.98 -25.33 15.36
CA VAL A 140 15.57 -26.67 15.13
C VAL A 140 17.07 -26.49 14.93
N LYS A 141 17.86 -26.98 15.90
CA LYS A 141 19.31 -27.05 15.77
C LYS A 141 19.66 -28.15 14.76
N GLY A 142 20.39 -27.80 13.72
CA GLY A 142 20.86 -28.78 12.73
C GLY A 142 20.95 -28.26 11.31
N ASN A 143 20.34 -27.13 11.00
CA ASN A 143 20.54 -26.47 9.71
C ASN A 143 21.66 -25.44 9.84
N THR A 144 22.80 -25.79 9.29
CA THR A 144 24.00 -24.92 9.27
C THR A 144 23.95 -23.82 8.22
N ALA A 145 22.79 -23.60 7.61
CA ALA A 145 22.60 -22.49 6.69
C ALA A 145 22.70 -21.13 7.43
N THR A 146 23.54 -20.26 6.93
CA THR A 146 23.87 -18.95 7.52
C THR A 146 22.67 -17.99 7.61
N ASN A 147 21.52 -18.32 7.02
CA ASN A 147 20.29 -17.52 7.03
C ASN A 147 19.06 -18.36 7.42
N ALA A 148 19.20 -19.20 8.43
CA ALA A 148 18.09 -20.01 8.90
C ALA A 148 16.98 -19.14 9.45
N THR A 149 15.76 -19.36 8.99
CA THR A 149 14.55 -18.67 9.43
C THR A 149 13.49 -19.67 9.84
N LYS A 150 12.51 -19.21 10.61
CA LYS A 150 11.34 -19.99 11.01
C LYS A 150 10.08 -19.15 10.82
N ASP A 151 8.92 -19.81 10.82
CA ASP A 151 7.65 -19.12 10.75
C ASP A 151 7.24 -18.63 12.14
N ALA A 152 6.74 -17.41 12.18
CA ALA A 152 6.15 -16.81 13.36
C ALA A 152 4.80 -16.20 12.98
N THR A 153 3.85 -16.27 13.91
CA THR A 153 2.55 -15.62 13.77
C THR A 153 2.56 -14.34 14.59
N ILE A 154 2.26 -13.21 13.96
CA ILE A 154 2.13 -11.92 14.63
C ILE A 154 0.70 -11.73 15.15
N GLU A 155 0.49 -10.70 15.96
CA GLU A 155 -0.79 -10.42 16.63
C GLU A 155 -1.99 -10.25 15.69
N THR A 156 -1.76 -9.91 14.41
CA THR A 156 -2.82 -9.82 13.38
C THR A 156 -3.21 -11.17 12.79
N GLY A 157 -2.49 -12.24 13.11
CA GLY A 157 -2.66 -13.57 12.53
C GLY A 157 -1.84 -13.83 11.28
N MET A 158 -1.10 -12.85 10.79
CA MET A 158 -0.24 -13.01 9.60
C MET A 158 1.02 -13.79 9.95
N LEU A 159 1.46 -14.64 9.01
CA LEU A 159 2.73 -15.37 9.11
C LEU A 159 3.87 -14.50 8.60
N VAL A 160 4.96 -14.46 9.36
CA VAL A 160 6.19 -13.74 9.00
C VAL A 160 7.38 -14.67 9.23
N ARG A 161 8.30 -14.71 8.26
CA ARG A 161 9.56 -15.44 8.40
C ARG A 161 10.51 -14.60 9.25
N VAL A 162 10.98 -15.17 10.34
CA VAL A 162 11.85 -14.50 11.31
C VAL A 162 13.15 -15.29 11.54
N PRO A 163 14.24 -14.66 11.99
CA PRO A 163 15.42 -15.40 12.42
C PRO A 163 15.11 -16.37 13.54
N LEU A 164 15.91 -17.45 13.66
CA LEU A 164 15.68 -18.51 14.65
C LEU A 164 15.70 -18.02 16.11
N PHE A 165 16.38 -16.90 16.39
CA PHE A 165 16.50 -16.37 17.75
C PHE A 165 15.27 -15.60 18.24
N ILE A 166 14.30 -15.32 17.36
CA ILE A 166 13.07 -14.62 17.75
C ILE A 166 12.16 -15.59 18.48
N GLU A 167 11.69 -15.18 19.65
CA GLU A 167 10.83 -15.98 20.53
C GLU A 167 9.42 -15.39 20.63
N GLN A 168 8.52 -16.18 21.20
CA GLN A 168 7.15 -15.74 21.49
C GLN A 168 7.19 -14.54 22.44
N ASP A 169 6.21 -13.64 22.28
CA ASP A 169 6.03 -12.40 23.07
C ASP A 169 7.08 -11.30 22.77
N GLU A 170 8.05 -11.55 21.90
CA GLU A 170 8.94 -10.50 21.44
C GLU A 170 8.23 -9.57 20.44
N GLU A 171 8.66 -8.32 20.40
CA GLU A 171 8.20 -7.35 19.42
C GLU A 171 9.21 -7.24 18.28
N ILE A 172 8.69 -7.27 17.06
CA ILE A 172 9.48 -7.14 15.84
C ILE A 172 8.93 -6.00 14.97
N ILE A 173 9.77 -5.51 14.07
CA ILE A 173 9.40 -4.55 13.05
C ILE A 173 9.23 -5.28 11.73
N VAL A 174 8.09 -5.06 11.07
CA VAL A 174 7.75 -5.65 9.77
C VAL A 174 7.60 -4.55 8.74
N SER A 175 8.19 -4.75 7.55
CA SER A 175 7.99 -3.88 6.41
C SER A 175 6.63 -4.15 5.77
N THR A 176 5.83 -3.13 5.56
CA THR A 176 4.53 -3.26 4.89
C THR A 176 4.65 -3.37 3.37
N LYS A 177 5.81 -3.07 2.82
CA LYS A 177 6.08 -3.17 1.38
C LYS A 177 6.03 -4.63 0.90
N ASP A 178 6.57 -5.55 1.69
CA ASP A 178 6.70 -6.95 1.32
C ASP A 178 6.27 -7.94 2.42
N GLY A 179 5.87 -7.44 3.59
CA GLY A 179 5.46 -8.27 4.74
C GLY A 179 6.62 -8.98 5.43
N LYS A 180 7.84 -8.51 5.24
CA LYS A 180 9.04 -9.18 5.77
C LYS A 180 9.55 -8.57 7.08
N TYR A 181 10.15 -9.41 7.89
CA TYR A 181 10.88 -9.01 9.09
C TYR A 181 12.01 -8.03 8.75
N VAL A 182 12.11 -6.97 9.54
CA VAL A 182 13.20 -5.97 9.41
C VAL A 182 14.18 -6.11 10.56
N SER A 183 13.68 -6.05 11.79
CA SER A 183 14.51 -6.09 12.99
C SER A 183 13.66 -6.38 14.24
N ARG A 184 14.30 -6.63 15.37
CA ARG A 184 13.68 -6.49 16.69
C ARG A 184 13.33 -5.02 16.92
N LYS A 185 12.28 -4.80 17.72
CA LYS A 185 11.92 -3.44 18.15
C LYS A 185 12.88 -2.92 19.21
#